data_5f06ad06f6e2014c3fe46ab628ed2988
#
_entry.id   5f06ad06f6e2014c3fe46ab628ed2988
#
_cell.length_a   1.000
_cell.length_b   1.000
_cell.length_c   1.000
_cell.angle_alpha   90.00
_cell.angle_beta   90.00
_cell.angle_gamma   90.00
#
_symmetry.space_group_name_H-M   'P 1'
#
loop_
_entity.id
_entity.type
_entity.pdbx_description
1 polymer ?
#
loop_
_entity_poly.entity_id
_entity_poly.type
_entity_poly.pdbx_seq_one_letter_code
_entity_poly.pdbx_strand_id
1 'polypeptide(L)'
;MKFESEYIRDLRKNLGLGRTELANLLGLGTMGERTIRGWEDGEHKPSPKKWQDIHAIEKMLKETLDNAPFRHEANQNSQFSFIDLFAGIGGIRLPFQQLGGRCVFTSEWDKFAQKTYLANYGEMPNGDITQIHASDIPSHDVLLGGFPCQSFSQAGLKQGFSDTRGTMFFEIQRILVEKRPKAFLLENVKQLQGHDKGQTLKTITDILQGTHQQEVPEGIPMSEESRNALSQRLNYWVAHKVLRAADFGIPQNRERIFIIGFDRDQFPNVDFDDIFSWPEPSKIPTLVGDILQSDEELALEALKQGKDKYTISDKLWAGHKKRKAQHKTKGNGFGYSLYNKDSEYTNTISARYYKDGSEILIEQSHLGKNPRKLTPRECARLQGFPEDFIVDSVSQGQIYKQFGNSVCVNVIRAVASELIKTLEFAEKQSVRRRKKG
;
A
#
# COMPACT_ATOMS: atom_id res chain seq x y z
N MET A 1 34.30 -13.36 13.20
CA MET A 1 33.01 -13.96 13.64
C MET A 1 31.88 -12.94 13.59
N LYS A 2 31.97 -11.80 14.29
CA LYS A 2 30.86 -10.80 14.32
C LYS A 2 30.49 -10.28 12.93
N PHE A 3 31.47 -9.98 12.11
CA PHE A 3 31.27 -9.49 10.74
C PHE A 3 30.57 -10.51 9.82
N GLU A 4 30.91 -11.78 9.92
CA GLU A 4 30.34 -12.86 9.07
C GLU A 4 28.90 -13.19 9.46
N SER A 5 28.57 -13.14 10.75
CA SER A 5 27.21 -13.38 11.24
C SER A 5 26.27 -12.23 10.90
N GLU A 6 26.74 -10.98 11.03
CA GLU A 6 26.01 -9.80 10.59
C GLU A 6 25.77 -9.84 9.08
N TYR A 7 26.78 -10.18 8.28
CA TYR A 7 26.64 -10.32 6.82
C TYR A 7 25.55 -11.28 6.39
N ILE A 8 25.50 -12.50 6.97
CA ILE A 8 24.47 -13.49 6.61
C ILE A 8 23.07 -13.00 6.98
N ARG A 9 22.95 -12.37 8.15
CA ARG A 9 21.69 -11.79 8.63
C ARG A 9 21.20 -10.67 7.72
N ASP A 10 22.07 -9.77 7.36
CA ASP A 10 21.74 -8.61 6.53
C ASP A 10 21.46 -9.03 5.09
N LEU A 11 22.27 -9.93 4.52
CA LEU A 11 22.01 -10.51 3.22
C LEU A 11 20.63 -11.16 3.16
N ARG A 12 20.30 -12.01 4.13
CA ARG A 12 19.00 -12.68 4.17
C ARG A 12 17.84 -11.67 4.27
N LYS A 13 17.98 -10.65 5.13
CA LYS A 13 16.96 -9.62 5.28
C LYS A 13 16.79 -8.80 4.00
N ASN A 14 17.88 -8.35 3.40
CA ASN A 14 17.88 -7.54 2.17
C ASN A 14 17.29 -8.30 0.97
N LEU A 15 17.40 -9.65 0.98
CA LEU A 15 16.78 -10.52 -0.02
C LEU A 15 15.34 -10.96 0.35
N GLY A 16 14.78 -10.45 1.44
CA GLY A 16 13.43 -10.80 1.87
C GLY A 16 13.22 -12.25 2.29
N LEU A 17 14.30 -12.97 2.60
CA LEU A 17 14.25 -14.39 2.91
C LEU A 17 14.01 -14.65 4.41
N GLY A 18 13.15 -15.62 4.73
CA GLY A 18 13.13 -16.27 6.03
C GLY A 18 14.32 -17.21 6.22
N ARG A 19 14.67 -17.56 7.48
CA ARG A 19 15.75 -18.53 7.75
C ARG A 19 15.50 -19.88 7.08
N THR A 20 14.26 -20.36 7.12
CA THR A 20 13.85 -21.59 6.46
C THR A 20 14.00 -21.51 4.94
N GLU A 21 13.66 -20.37 4.33
CA GLU A 21 13.80 -20.17 2.89
C GLU A 21 15.27 -20.16 2.45
N LEU A 22 16.13 -19.45 3.17
CA LEU A 22 17.58 -19.47 2.91
C LEU A 22 18.17 -20.89 3.12
N ALA A 23 17.71 -21.59 4.15
CA ALA A 23 18.13 -22.98 4.41
C ALA A 23 17.75 -23.93 3.27
N ASN A 24 16.55 -23.79 2.72
CA ASN A 24 16.09 -24.58 1.57
C ASN A 24 16.91 -24.29 0.31
N LEU A 25 17.18 -23.00 0.02
CA LEU A 25 18.03 -22.61 -1.10
C LEU A 25 19.46 -23.19 -0.98
N LEU A 26 19.97 -23.28 0.25
CA LEU A 26 21.29 -23.85 0.54
C LEU A 26 21.28 -25.38 0.67
N GLY A 27 20.11 -26.02 0.53
CA GLY A 27 19.98 -27.48 0.65
C GLY A 27 20.36 -28.04 2.03
N LEU A 28 20.04 -27.33 3.12
CA LEU A 28 20.43 -27.67 4.50
C LEU A 28 19.50 -28.71 5.18
N GLY A 29 18.44 -29.16 4.50
CA GLY A 29 17.49 -30.14 5.04
C GLY A 29 16.68 -29.67 6.25
N THR A 30 16.14 -30.61 7.02
CA THR A 30 15.16 -30.35 8.10
C THR A 30 15.68 -29.47 9.27
N MET A 31 16.99 -29.48 9.50
CA MET A 31 17.65 -28.68 10.55
C MET A 31 18.18 -27.34 10.05
N GLY A 32 17.88 -26.99 8.81
CA GLY A 32 18.46 -25.83 8.13
C GLY A 32 18.15 -24.50 8.80
N GLU A 33 16.95 -24.30 9.32
CA GLU A 33 16.58 -23.06 10.04
C GLU A 33 17.47 -22.83 11.28
N ARG A 34 17.68 -23.89 12.06
CA ARG A 34 18.58 -23.85 13.24
C ARG A 34 20.03 -23.59 12.83
N THR A 35 20.47 -24.16 11.71
CA THR A 35 21.82 -23.92 11.18
C THR A 35 22.01 -22.46 10.78
N ILE A 36 21.06 -21.88 10.04
CA ILE A 36 21.11 -20.45 9.69
C ILE A 36 21.12 -19.57 10.94
N ARG A 37 20.28 -19.88 11.93
CA ARG A 37 20.26 -19.16 13.20
C ARG A 37 21.63 -19.19 13.89
N GLY A 38 22.24 -20.35 14.01
CA GLY A 38 23.58 -20.50 14.62
C GLY A 38 24.66 -19.71 13.85
N TRP A 39 24.56 -19.60 12.52
CA TRP A 39 25.45 -18.73 11.75
C TRP A 39 25.21 -17.23 12.05
N GLU A 40 23.94 -16.81 12.10
CA GLU A 40 23.55 -15.42 12.40
C GLU A 40 23.88 -15.01 13.84
N ASP A 41 23.86 -15.95 14.79
CA ASP A 41 24.16 -15.69 16.21
C ASP A 41 25.66 -15.90 16.53
N GLY A 42 26.45 -16.35 15.52
CA GLY A 42 27.90 -16.53 15.65
C GLY A 42 28.31 -17.78 16.45
N GLU A 43 27.37 -18.71 16.67
CA GLU A 43 27.64 -19.98 17.37
C GLU A 43 28.59 -20.88 16.58
N HIS A 44 28.47 -20.86 15.26
CA HIS A 44 29.35 -21.59 14.32
C HIS A 44 29.36 -20.90 12.96
N LYS A 45 30.30 -21.31 12.08
CA LYS A 45 30.48 -20.73 10.74
C LYS A 45 30.02 -21.64 9.64
N PRO A 46 29.58 -21.10 8.48
CA PRO A 46 29.41 -21.85 7.27
C PRO A 46 30.75 -22.51 6.84
N SER A 47 30.71 -23.71 6.28
CA SER A 47 31.90 -24.30 5.63
C SER A 47 32.30 -23.47 4.39
N PRO A 48 33.54 -23.57 3.91
CA PRO A 48 33.98 -22.86 2.69
C PRO A 48 33.08 -23.12 1.48
N LYS A 49 32.59 -24.35 1.33
CA LYS A 49 31.64 -24.71 0.28
C LYS A 49 30.30 -24.00 0.46
N LYS A 50 29.80 -23.92 1.70
CA LYS A 50 28.54 -23.18 1.98
C LYS A 50 28.67 -21.68 1.80
N TRP A 51 29.84 -21.11 2.02
CA TRP A 51 30.12 -19.73 1.67
C TRP A 51 30.03 -19.49 0.16
N GLN A 52 30.57 -20.39 -0.66
CA GLN A 52 30.43 -20.32 -2.12
C GLN A 52 28.94 -20.41 -2.54
N ASP A 53 28.18 -21.34 -1.93
CA ASP A 53 26.74 -21.47 -2.20
C ASP A 53 25.98 -20.18 -1.81
N ILE A 54 26.31 -19.55 -0.65
CA ILE A 54 25.70 -18.29 -0.20
C ILE A 54 25.99 -17.16 -1.21
N HIS A 55 27.22 -17.00 -1.65
CA HIS A 55 27.57 -15.97 -2.63
C HIS A 55 26.95 -16.21 -4.01
N ALA A 56 26.82 -17.47 -4.43
CA ALA A 56 26.15 -17.81 -5.69
C ALA A 56 24.65 -17.46 -5.64
N ILE A 57 23.98 -17.78 -4.52
CA ILE A 57 22.58 -17.42 -4.29
C ILE A 57 22.42 -15.90 -4.23
N GLU A 58 23.30 -15.21 -3.51
CA GLU A 58 23.31 -13.73 -3.45
C GLU A 58 23.37 -13.11 -4.85
N LYS A 59 24.31 -13.56 -5.67
CA LYS A 59 24.48 -13.06 -7.04
C LYS A 59 23.22 -13.30 -7.88
N MET A 60 22.70 -14.53 -7.88
CA MET A 60 21.50 -14.90 -8.63
C MET A 60 20.28 -14.07 -8.20
N LEU A 61 20.08 -13.89 -6.90
CA LEU A 61 18.93 -13.11 -6.39
C LEU A 61 19.11 -11.62 -6.67
N LYS A 62 20.32 -11.06 -6.56
CA LYS A 62 20.59 -9.68 -6.95
C LYS A 62 20.30 -9.46 -8.43
N GLU A 63 20.75 -10.32 -9.33
CA GLU A 63 20.44 -10.26 -10.76
C GLU A 63 18.91 -10.29 -11.01
N THR A 64 18.18 -11.11 -10.25
CA THR A 64 16.70 -11.16 -10.32
C THR A 64 16.07 -9.87 -9.86
N LEU A 65 16.55 -9.29 -8.75
CA LEU A 65 16.03 -8.03 -8.20
C LEU A 65 16.44 -6.81 -9.05
N ASP A 66 17.60 -6.87 -9.69
CA ASP A 66 18.05 -5.85 -10.65
C ASP A 66 17.12 -5.77 -11.87
N ASN A 67 16.43 -6.85 -12.21
CA ASN A 67 15.43 -6.92 -13.27
C ASN A 67 13.98 -6.71 -12.76
N ALA A 68 13.79 -6.22 -11.53
CA ALA A 68 12.44 -5.93 -11.02
C ALA A 68 11.73 -4.89 -11.90
N PRO A 69 10.45 -5.08 -12.26
CA PRO A 69 9.75 -4.28 -13.29
C PRO A 69 9.75 -2.77 -13.01
N PHE A 70 9.75 -2.38 -11.75
CA PHE A 70 9.67 -0.97 -11.32
C PHE A 70 10.88 -0.54 -10.51
N ARG A 71 12.03 -1.21 -10.71
CA ARG A 71 13.27 -0.77 -10.08
C ARG A 71 13.65 0.62 -10.58
N HIS A 72 13.99 1.51 -9.65
CA HIS A 72 14.52 2.82 -10.02
C HIS A 72 16.00 2.67 -10.40
N GLU A 73 16.35 3.06 -11.61
CA GLU A 73 17.74 3.08 -12.03
C GLU A 73 18.51 4.21 -11.31
N ALA A 74 19.68 3.90 -10.77
CA ALA A 74 20.49 4.84 -10.00
C ALA A 74 20.88 6.12 -10.78
N ASN A 75 20.87 6.06 -12.12
CA ASN A 75 21.24 7.16 -13.02
C ASN A 75 20.03 7.94 -13.58
N GLN A 76 18.80 7.63 -13.19
CA GLN A 76 17.65 8.42 -13.61
C GLN A 76 17.65 9.78 -12.90
N ASN A 77 17.66 10.87 -13.67
CA ASN A 77 17.45 12.21 -13.15
C ASN A 77 16.04 12.29 -12.54
N SER A 78 15.95 12.31 -11.23
CA SER A 78 14.69 12.50 -10.53
C SER A 78 14.38 13.99 -10.40
N GLN A 79 13.10 14.34 -10.60
CA GLN A 79 12.62 15.72 -10.48
C GLN A 79 12.36 16.09 -9.00
N PHE A 80 12.00 15.11 -8.19
CA PHE A 80 11.75 15.23 -6.74
C PHE A 80 12.03 13.92 -6.04
N SER A 81 12.20 13.98 -4.73
CA SER A 81 12.35 12.82 -3.85
C SER A 81 11.09 12.61 -3.01
N PHE A 82 10.78 11.34 -2.70
CA PHE A 82 9.66 11.02 -1.82
C PHE A 82 9.94 9.81 -0.92
N ILE A 83 9.18 9.71 0.16
CA ILE A 83 9.12 8.51 1.00
C ILE A 83 7.72 7.89 0.93
N ASP A 84 7.64 6.56 1.12
CA ASP A 84 6.38 5.80 1.09
C ASP A 84 6.20 5.03 2.40
N LEU A 85 5.33 5.53 3.27
CA LEU A 85 5.03 4.96 4.58
C LEU A 85 3.79 4.06 4.50
N PHE A 86 3.83 2.93 5.21
CA PHE A 86 2.78 1.90 5.14
C PHE A 86 2.59 1.41 3.71
N ALA A 87 3.70 1.19 3.01
CA ALA A 87 3.79 1.08 1.57
C ALA A 87 2.96 -0.07 0.97
N GLY A 88 2.62 -1.09 1.77
CA GLY A 88 1.91 -2.26 1.28
C GLY A 88 2.68 -2.92 0.14
N ILE A 89 2.04 -2.99 -1.03
CA ILE A 89 2.66 -3.51 -2.26
C ILE A 89 3.09 -2.40 -3.23
N GLY A 90 3.22 -1.15 -2.75
CA GLY A 90 3.74 -0.02 -3.53
C GLY A 90 2.72 0.68 -4.43
N GLY A 91 1.41 0.56 -4.14
CA GLY A 91 0.37 1.16 -4.96
C GLY A 91 0.37 2.69 -4.98
N ILE A 92 0.83 3.35 -3.90
CA ILE A 92 1.00 4.81 -3.88
C ILE A 92 2.31 5.19 -4.55
N ARG A 93 3.38 4.47 -4.30
CA ARG A 93 4.72 4.70 -4.88
C ARG A 93 4.68 4.73 -6.40
N LEU A 94 4.04 3.76 -7.03
CA LEU A 94 4.10 3.54 -8.47
C LEU A 94 3.78 4.79 -9.30
N PRO A 95 2.66 5.51 -9.08
CA PRO A 95 2.39 6.75 -9.81
C PRO A 95 3.40 7.86 -9.57
N PHE A 96 3.88 8.04 -8.35
CA PHE A 96 4.89 9.09 -8.04
C PHE A 96 6.21 8.79 -8.74
N GLN A 97 6.64 7.54 -8.78
CA GLN A 97 7.83 7.12 -9.52
C GLN A 97 7.66 7.35 -11.03
N GLN A 98 6.48 7.04 -11.59
CA GLN A 98 6.17 7.29 -13.02
C GLN A 98 6.11 8.78 -13.37
N LEU A 99 5.86 9.66 -12.41
CA LEU A 99 5.90 11.12 -12.55
C LEU A 99 7.31 11.70 -12.35
N GLY A 100 8.36 10.86 -12.35
CA GLY A 100 9.76 11.30 -12.23
C GLY A 100 10.26 11.45 -10.80
N GLY A 101 9.52 10.96 -9.81
CA GLY A 101 9.94 10.95 -8.41
C GLY A 101 10.88 9.78 -8.09
N ARG A 102 11.81 10.00 -7.16
CA ARG A 102 12.67 8.97 -6.59
C ARG A 102 12.23 8.63 -5.17
N CYS A 103 11.91 7.37 -4.91
CA CYS A 103 11.70 6.86 -3.57
C CYS A 103 13.04 6.76 -2.84
N VAL A 104 13.20 7.50 -1.74
CA VAL A 104 14.45 7.51 -0.94
C VAL A 104 14.31 6.74 0.37
N PHE A 105 13.08 6.39 0.76
CA PHE A 105 12.81 5.60 1.94
C PHE A 105 11.40 4.98 1.83
N THR A 106 11.26 3.75 2.33
CA THR A 106 9.96 3.08 2.40
C THR A 106 9.88 2.24 3.67
N SER A 107 8.69 2.17 4.26
CA SER A 107 8.41 1.30 5.40
C SER A 107 7.14 0.47 5.19
N GLU A 108 7.21 -0.81 5.55
CA GLU A 108 6.09 -1.75 5.57
C GLU A 108 6.40 -2.86 6.58
N TRP A 109 5.48 -3.19 7.46
CA TRP A 109 5.68 -4.17 8.52
C TRP A 109 5.23 -5.59 8.15
N ASP A 110 4.25 -5.73 7.21
CA ASP A 110 3.74 -7.04 6.77
C ASP A 110 4.77 -7.72 5.86
N LYS A 111 5.36 -8.81 6.35
CA LYS A 111 6.41 -9.57 5.66
C LYS A 111 6.00 -10.10 4.29
N PHE A 112 4.71 -10.35 4.06
CA PHE A 112 4.22 -10.79 2.76
C PHE A 112 4.11 -9.62 1.79
N ALA A 113 3.68 -8.44 2.27
CA ALA A 113 3.68 -7.23 1.47
C ALA A 113 5.12 -6.83 1.08
N GLN A 114 6.07 -6.89 2.02
CA GLN A 114 7.50 -6.67 1.75
C GLN A 114 8.03 -7.57 0.62
N LYS A 115 7.63 -8.86 0.56
CA LYS A 115 8.05 -9.78 -0.52
C LYS A 115 7.52 -9.35 -1.88
N THR A 116 6.24 -8.98 -1.95
CA THR A 116 5.64 -8.49 -3.20
C THR A 116 6.26 -7.15 -3.60
N TYR A 117 6.54 -6.28 -2.64
CA TYR A 117 7.23 -5.02 -2.87
C TYR A 117 8.64 -5.23 -3.43
N LEU A 118 9.43 -6.11 -2.78
CA LEU A 118 10.76 -6.48 -3.22
C LEU A 118 10.78 -7.04 -4.65
N ALA A 119 9.85 -7.95 -4.97
CA ALA A 119 9.75 -8.54 -6.31
C ALA A 119 9.49 -7.48 -7.40
N ASN A 120 8.75 -6.42 -7.07
CA ASN A 120 8.35 -5.40 -8.04
C ASN A 120 9.30 -4.20 -8.12
N TYR A 121 9.93 -3.82 -7.00
CA TYR A 121 10.78 -2.60 -6.93
C TYR A 121 12.26 -2.91 -6.73
N GLY A 122 12.64 -4.16 -6.51
CA GLY A 122 14.04 -4.57 -6.31
C GLY A 122 14.66 -4.08 -5.00
N GLU A 123 13.85 -3.59 -4.07
CA GLU A 123 14.31 -3.09 -2.77
C GLU A 123 13.38 -3.52 -1.63
N MET A 124 13.96 -3.72 -0.45
CA MET A 124 13.23 -4.17 0.75
C MET A 124 12.78 -2.97 1.56
N PRO A 125 11.48 -2.86 1.92
CA PRO A 125 11.02 -1.87 2.89
C PRO A 125 11.68 -2.00 4.26
N ASN A 126 11.89 -0.86 4.96
CA ASN A 126 12.61 -0.78 6.23
C ASN A 126 11.85 -1.34 7.46
N GLY A 127 10.74 -2.04 7.25
CA GLY A 127 10.00 -2.68 8.34
C GLY A 127 9.02 -1.75 9.06
N ASP A 128 8.87 -1.95 10.37
CA ASP A 128 7.92 -1.22 11.19
C ASP A 128 8.37 0.21 11.48
N ILE A 129 7.60 1.19 11.02
CA ILE A 129 7.91 2.62 11.19
C ILE A 129 8.00 3.05 12.65
N THR A 130 7.32 2.38 13.57
CA THR A 130 7.38 2.68 15.00
C THR A 130 8.73 2.37 15.64
N GLN A 131 9.59 1.62 14.94
CA GLN A 131 10.93 1.23 15.38
C GLN A 131 12.04 2.07 14.72
N ILE A 132 11.68 3.08 13.94
CA ILE A 132 12.61 3.89 13.15
C ILE A 132 12.53 5.33 13.66
N HIS A 133 13.66 5.90 14.08
CA HIS A 133 13.70 7.31 14.46
C HIS A 133 13.48 8.22 13.27
N ALA A 134 12.73 9.31 13.44
CA ALA A 134 12.49 10.26 12.36
C ALA A 134 13.78 10.88 11.83
N SER A 135 14.80 11.07 12.68
CA SER A 135 16.13 11.55 12.29
C SER A 135 16.83 10.66 11.26
N ASP A 136 16.59 9.33 11.31
CA ASP A 136 17.22 8.34 10.43
C ASP A 136 16.57 8.29 9.03
N ILE A 137 15.42 8.91 8.87
CA ILE A 137 14.73 9.01 7.58
C ILE A 137 15.41 10.08 6.72
N PRO A 138 15.75 9.80 5.45
CA PRO A 138 16.36 10.79 4.56
C PRO A 138 15.46 12.02 4.35
N SER A 139 16.08 13.18 4.06
CA SER A 139 15.35 14.36 3.60
C SER A 139 14.65 14.05 2.27
N HIS A 140 13.43 14.55 2.10
CA HIS A 140 12.59 14.28 0.93
C HIS A 140 11.65 15.45 0.66
N ASP A 141 11.18 15.55 -0.58
CA ASP A 141 10.26 16.61 -1.00
C ASP A 141 8.79 16.27 -0.69
N VAL A 142 8.41 14.99 -0.79
CA VAL A 142 7.02 14.55 -0.62
C VAL A 142 6.94 13.34 0.32
N LEU A 143 6.03 13.39 1.30
CA LEU A 143 5.69 12.24 2.15
C LEU A 143 4.40 11.59 1.66
N LEU A 144 4.45 10.28 1.40
CA LEU A 144 3.30 9.46 1.04
C LEU A 144 2.93 8.54 2.20
N GLY A 145 1.63 8.37 2.48
CA GLY A 145 1.19 7.49 3.55
C GLY A 145 -0.25 7.00 3.43
N GLY A 146 -0.41 5.71 3.14
CA GLY A 146 -1.68 4.99 3.24
C GLY A 146 -1.85 4.37 4.62
N PHE A 147 -2.18 5.16 5.63
CA PHE A 147 -2.17 4.68 7.02
C PHE A 147 -3.40 3.85 7.39
N PRO A 148 -3.26 2.80 8.24
CA PRO A 148 -4.36 1.90 8.57
C PRO A 148 -5.46 2.60 9.40
N CYS A 149 -6.72 2.34 9.02
CA CYS A 149 -7.92 2.90 9.67
C CYS A 149 -8.63 1.92 10.62
N GLN A 150 -7.97 0.84 11.07
CA GLN A 150 -8.68 -0.22 11.83
C GLN A 150 -9.21 0.21 13.20
N SER A 151 -8.71 1.30 13.76
CA SER A 151 -9.24 1.95 14.97
C SER A 151 -10.49 2.80 14.74
N PHE A 152 -10.77 3.14 13.49
CA PHE A 152 -11.92 3.93 13.08
C PHE A 152 -13.05 3.07 12.50
N SER A 153 -13.00 1.73 12.63
CA SER A 153 -14.05 0.84 12.15
C SER A 153 -15.14 0.61 13.21
N GLN A 154 -16.37 0.27 12.75
CA GLN A 154 -17.58 0.10 13.58
C GLN A 154 -17.46 -0.88 14.78
N ALA A 155 -16.44 -1.72 14.85
CA ALA A 155 -16.19 -2.63 15.96
C ALA A 155 -15.46 -1.99 17.15
N GLY A 156 -14.93 -0.74 17.00
CA GLY A 156 -14.18 -0.01 18.02
C GLY A 156 -14.94 1.17 18.62
N LEU A 157 -16.21 1.06 18.79
CA LEU A 157 -17.26 2.07 18.99
C LEU A 157 -17.12 3.01 20.21
N LYS A 158 -16.01 3.16 20.88
CA LYS A 158 -15.89 4.17 21.96
C LYS A 158 -14.47 4.68 22.24
N GLN A 159 -13.47 4.34 21.45
CA GLN A 159 -12.09 4.59 21.87
C GLN A 159 -11.29 5.56 20.97
N GLY A 160 -11.83 6.10 19.89
CA GLY A 160 -11.17 7.14 19.10
C GLY A 160 -9.66 6.92 18.89
N PHE A 161 -8.86 7.83 19.35
CA PHE A 161 -7.39 7.74 19.37
C PHE A 161 -6.80 6.75 20.41
N SER A 162 -7.61 6.13 21.28
CA SER A 162 -7.12 5.23 22.32
C SER A 162 -6.75 3.81 21.86
N ASP A 163 -7.06 3.42 20.61
CA ASP A 163 -6.59 2.17 20.01
C ASP A 163 -5.17 2.39 19.41
N THR A 164 -4.25 1.48 19.70
CA THR A 164 -2.84 1.51 19.22
C THR A 164 -2.69 1.69 17.70
N ARG A 165 -3.73 1.39 16.93
CA ARG A 165 -3.76 1.52 15.47
C ARG A 165 -4.21 2.90 14.97
N GLY A 166 -4.91 3.70 15.79
CA GLY A 166 -5.16 5.13 15.55
C GLY A 166 -3.91 5.98 15.72
N THR A 167 -2.90 5.43 16.33
CA THR A 167 -1.63 6.10 16.59
C THR A 167 -0.72 6.19 15.36
N MET A 168 -1.00 5.46 14.27
CA MET A 168 -0.17 5.51 13.05
C MET A 168 -0.18 6.89 12.38
N PHE A 169 -1.21 7.70 12.58
CA PHE A 169 -1.18 9.10 12.18
C PHE A 169 -0.10 9.90 12.91
N PHE A 170 0.15 9.62 14.19
CA PHE A 170 1.19 10.31 14.96
C PHE A 170 2.60 9.93 14.51
N GLU A 171 2.78 8.74 13.92
CA GLU A 171 4.03 8.38 13.25
C GLU A 171 4.27 9.24 12.00
N ILE A 172 3.21 9.54 11.24
CA ILE A 172 3.28 10.50 10.12
C ILE A 172 3.60 11.90 10.65
N GLN A 173 2.88 12.33 11.69
CA GLN A 173 3.02 13.68 12.26
C GLN A 173 4.44 13.94 12.77
N ARG A 174 5.09 12.99 13.51
CA ARG A 174 6.47 13.18 13.98
C ARG A 174 7.48 13.29 12.84
N ILE A 175 7.26 12.55 11.74
CA ILE A 175 8.10 12.62 10.55
C ILE A 175 7.92 13.96 9.82
N LEU A 176 6.66 14.44 9.71
CA LEU A 176 6.37 15.77 9.16
C LEU A 176 7.02 16.89 9.97
N VAL A 177 7.04 16.76 11.30
CA VAL A 177 7.71 17.73 12.20
C VAL A 177 9.21 17.74 11.97
N GLU A 178 9.85 16.57 11.95
CA GLU A 178 11.30 16.43 11.83
C GLU A 178 11.82 16.78 10.43
N LYS A 179 11.14 16.31 9.38
CA LYS A 179 11.65 16.39 8.00
C LYS A 179 11.10 17.56 7.19
N ARG A 180 9.94 18.09 7.57
CA ARG A 180 9.29 19.23 6.90
C ARG A 180 9.28 19.10 5.37
N PRO A 181 8.75 17.99 4.80
CA PRO A 181 8.65 17.87 3.35
C PRO A 181 7.80 19.00 2.76
N LYS A 182 8.05 19.35 1.50
CA LYS A 182 7.32 20.40 0.79
C LYS A 182 5.82 20.10 0.65
N ALA A 183 5.50 18.79 0.50
CA ALA A 183 4.13 18.33 0.37
C ALA A 183 3.93 16.94 0.99
N PHE A 184 2.69 16.57 1.22
CA PHE A 184 2.34 15.19 1.57
C PHE A 184 1.04 14.76 0.86
N LEU A 185 0.90 13.44 0.67
CA LEU A 185 -0.33 12.77 0.30
C LEU A 185 -0.63 11.66 1.31
N LEU A 186 -1.78 11.75 1.98
CA LEU A 186 -2.28 10.71 2.87
C LEU A 186 -3.55 10.09 2.29
N GLU A 187 -3.69 8.77 2.44
CA GLU A 187 -4.90 8.03 2.01
C GLU A 187 -5.51 7.29 3.19
N ASN A 188 -6.84 7.20 3.19
CA ASN A 188 -7.57 6.39 4.17
C ASN A 188 -8.94 5.97 3.62
N VAL A 189 -9.66 5.12 4.37
CA VAL A 189 -11.02 4.74 4.01
C VAL A 189 -11.98 5.94 4.15
N LYS A 190 -13.02 5.98 3.30
CA LYS A 190 -14.06 7.04 3.32
C LYS A 190 -14.66 7.25 4.71
N GLN A 191 -14.79 6.19 5.50
CA GLN A 191 -15.40 6.23 6.84
C GLN A 191 -14.68 7.18 7.82
N LEU A 192 -13.41 7.52 7.57
CA LEU A 192 -12.69 8.53 8.34
C LEU A 192 -13.41 9.88 8.35
N GLN A 193 -14.07 10.25 7.24
CA GLN A 193 -14.81 11.52 7.12
C GLN A 193 -15.96 11.62 8.12
N GLY A 194 -16.67 10.53 8.38
CA GLY A 194 -17.81 10.50 9.31
C GLY A 194 -17.46 9.98 10.71
N HIS A 195 -16.22 9.54 10.94
CA HIS A 195 -15.81 8.95 12.20
C HIS A 195 -15.90 9.99 13.34
N ASP A 196 -16.51 9.56 14.46
CA ASP A 196 -16.79 10.42 15.62
C ASP A 196 -17.45 11.75 15.20
N LYS A 197 -18.49 11.66 14.39
CA LYS A 197 -19.22 12.84 13.84
C LYS A 197 -18.32 13.85 13.13
N GLY A 198 -17.23 13.37 12.51
CA GLY A 198 -16.26 14.18 11.79
C GLY A 198 -15.11 14.71 12.66
N GLN A 199 -15.14 14.52 13.98
CA GLN A 199 -14.12 15.09 14.88
C GLN A 199 -12.73 14.50 14.60
N THR A 200 -12.62 13.22 14.25
CA THR A 200 -11.33 12.59 13.95
C THR A 200 -10.64 13.24 12.76
N LEU A 201 -11.33 13.43 11.66
CA LEU A 201 -10.76 14.10 10.48
C LEU A 201 -10.42 15.56 10.80
N LYS A 202 -11.29 16.25 11.53
CA LYS A 202 -11.03 17.63 11.98
C LYS A 202 -9.75 17.71 12.81
N THR A 203 -9.57 16.82 13.80
CA THR A 203 -8.35 16.79 14.62
C THR A 203 -7.10 16.53 13.78
N ILE A 204 -7.15 15.59 12.83
CA ILE A 204 -6.05 15.32 11.91
C ILE A 204 -5.70 16.58 11.11
N THR A 205 -6.70 17.25 10.52
CA THR A 205 -6.47 18.47 9.73
C THR A 205 -5.97 19.64 10.60
N ASP A 206 -6.52 19.82 11.79
CA ASP A 206 -6.08 20.87 12.72
C ASP A 206 -4.60 20.68 13.16
N ILE A 207 -4.17 19.42 13.41
CA ILE A 207 -2.77 19.11 13.70
C ILE A 207 -1.87 19.45 12.52
N LEU A 208 -2.24 19.04 11.32
CA LEU A 208 -1.46 19.27 10.10
C LEU A 208 -1.37 20.77 9.75
N GLN A 209 -2.42 21.55 10.05
CA GLN A 209 -2.46 22.99 9.85
C GLN A 209 -1.82 23.79 10.99
N GLY A 210 -1.50 23.14 12.12
CA GLY A 210 -0.99 23.82 13.32
C GLY A 210 -2.02 24.65 14.08
N THR A 211 -3.31 24.40 13.85
CA THR A 211 -4.43 25.10 14.51
C THR A 211 -5.01 24.32 15.69
N HIS A 212 -4.45 23.14 16.00
CA HIS A 212 -4.91 22.28 17.07
C HIS A 212 -4.76 22.96 18.44
N GLN A 213 -5.87 23.09 19.17
CA GLN A 213 -5.90 23.75 20.49
C GLN A 213 -6.07 22.79 21.66
N GLN A 214 -6.42 21.51 21.41
CA GLN A 214 -6.68 20.53 22.45
C GLN A 214 -5.42 19.71 22.72
N GLU A 215 -5.12 19.50 23.98
CA GLU A 215 -4.10 18.54 24.39
C GLU A 215 -4.55 17.13 24.01
N VAL A 216 -3.67 16.39 23.37
CA VAL A 216 -3.92 14.98 23.08
C VAL A 216 -3.90 14.22 24.41
N PRO A 217 -4.93 13.43 24.75
CA PRO A 217 -5.02 12.77 26.05
C PRO A 217 -3.78 11.92 26.35
N GLU A 218 -3.29 11.97 27.60
CA GLU A 218 -2.08 11.24 28.03
C GLU A 218 -2.18 9.72 27.85
N GLY A 219 -3.38 9.17 27.91
CA GLY A 219 -3.64 7.72 27.77
C GLY A 219 -3.53 7.16 26.36
N ILE A 220 -3.21 7.98 25.33
CA ILE A 220 -3.04 7.49 23.95
C ILE A 220 -1.68 6.80 23.82
N PRO A 221 -1.63 5.51 23.42
CA PRO A 221 -0.37 4.82 23.18
C PRO A 221 0.36 5.43 21.99
N MET A 222 1.53 6.01 22.20
CA MET A 222 2.41 6.54 21.17
C MET A 222 3.85 6.55 21.68
N SER A 223 4.81 6.64 20.77
CA SER A 223 6.21 6.78 21.12
C SER A 223 6.46 8.12 21.85
N GLU A 224 7.54 8.20 22.63
CA GLU A 224 7.97 9.45 23.25
C GLU A 224 8.27 10.51 22.18
N GLU A 225 8.88 10.11 21.06
CA GLU A 225 9.15 10.97 19.92
C GLU A 225 7.87 11.55 19.31
N SER A 226 6.83 10.72 19.10
CA SER A 226 5.52 11.17 18.62
C SER A 226 4.85 12.14 19.59
N ARG A 227 4.98 11.89 20.91
CA ARG A 227 4.44 12.78 21.95
C ARG A 227 5.16 14.12 21.97
N ASN A 228 6.49 14.12 21.88
CA ASN A 228 7.28 15.35 21.82
C ASN A 228 6.97 16.16 20.55
N ALA A 229 6.75 15.51 19.43
CA ALA A 229 6.38 16.16 18.18
C ALA A 229 5.02 16.88 18.25
N LEU A 230 4.08 16.46 19.12
CA LEU A 230 2.80 17.14 19.30
C LEU A 230 2.94 18.57 19.90
N SER A 231 4.02 18.86 20.61
CA SER A 231 4.32 20.21 21.11
C SER A 231 4.79 21.17 20.01
N GLN A 232 5.18 20.64 18.84
CA GLN A 232 5.68 21.42 17.70
C GLN A 232 4.55 21.61 16.69
N ARG A 233 4.37 22.86 16.25
CA ARG A 233 3.32 23.20 15.28
C ARG A 233 3.79 22.99 13.85
N LEU A 234 3.00 22.24 13.10
CA LEU A 234 3.06 22.21 11.66
C LEU A 234 2.38 23.46 11.08
N ASN A 235 2.63 23.78 9.82
CA ASN A 235 1.99 24.90 9.13
C ASN A 235 1.73 24.53 7.66
N TYR A 236 0.98 23.42 7.45
CA TYR A 236 0.59 23.04 6.08
C TYR A 236 -0.74 23.69 5.68
N TRP A 237 -0.84 24.09 4.42
CA TRP A 237 -2.14 24.19 3.78
C TRP A 237 -2.65 22.77 3.55
N VAL A 238 -3.91 22.50 3.89
CA VAL A 238 -4.46 21.13 3.87
C VAL A 238 -5.81 21.13 3.18
N ALA A 239 -5.97 20.21 2.21
CA ALA A 239 -7.26 19.91 1.59
C ALA A 239 -7.54 18.41 1.62
N HIS A 240 -8.82 18.03 1.62
CA HIS A 240 -9.21 16.64 1.55
C HIS A 240 -10.43 16.43 0.65
N LYS A 241 -10.51 15.27 -0.01
CA LYS A 241 -11.64 14.88 -0.87
C LYS A 241 -11.79 13.36 -0.89
N VAL A 242 -13.04 12.90 -0.96
CA VAL A 242 -13.35 11.50 -1.25
C VAL A 242 -13.43 11.31 -2.75
N LEU A 243 -12.65 10.34 -3.27
CA LEU A 243 -12.64 9.99 -4.69
C LEU A 243 -12.99 8.51 -4.85
N ARG A 244 -13.65 8.17 -5.95
CA ARG A 244 -14.13 6.83 -6.27
C ARG A 244 -13.35 6.25 -7.46
N ALA A 245 -12.92 5.00 -7.39
CA ALA A 245 -12.13 4.34 -8.43
C ALA A 245 -12.84 4.30 -9.79
N ALA A 246 -14.16 4.08 -9.81
CA ALA A 246 -14.94 4.05 -11.06
C ALA A 246 -14.90 5.39 -11.81
N ASP A 247 -14.72 6.51 -11.12
CA ASP A 247 -14.61 7.83 -11.74
C ASP A 247 -13.23 8.06 -12.42
N PHE A 248 -12.29 7.13 -12.24
CA PHE A 248 -10.92 7.20 -12.77
C PHE A 248 -10.55 6.00 -13.65
N GLY A 249 -11.55 5.39 -14.31
CA GLY A 249 -11.34 4.34 -15.30
C GLY A 249 -11.11 2.94 -14.74
N ILE A 250 -11.46 2.68 -13.48
CA ILE A 250 -11.36 1.36 -12.86
C ILE A 250 -12.77 0.87 -12.47
N PRO A 251 -13.24 -0.30 -12.94
CA PRO A 251 -14.60 -0.77 -12.71
C PRO A 251 -14.83 -1.28 -11.27
N GLN A 252 -14.58 -0.40 -10.29
CA GLN A 252 -14.72 -0.72 -8.86
C GLN A 252 -15.38 0.43 -8.10
N ASN A 253 -16.41 0.15 -7.32
CA ASN A 253 -17.01 1.12 -6.40
C ASN A 253 -16.17 1.21 -5.11
N ARG A 254 -14.93 1.71 -5.24
CA ARG A 254 -13.99 1.91 -4.14
C ARG A 254 -13.82 3.38 -3.87
N GLU A 255 -14.34 3.86 -2.74
CA GLU A 255 -14.22 5.23 -2.30
C GLU A 255 -13.14 5.35 -1.21
N ARG A 256 -12.24 6.32 -1.35
CA ARG A 256 -11.19 6.64 -0.39
C ARG A 256 -11.11 8.13 -0.15
N ILE A 257 -10.77 8.51 1.06
CA ILE A 257 -10.44 9.91 1.36
C ILE A 257 -8.95 10.13 1.11
N PHE A 258 -8.65 11.21 0.43
CA PHE A 258 -7.29 11.70 0.20
C PHE A 258 -7.14 13.01 0.96
N ILE A 259 -6.00 13.16 1.66
CA ILE A 259 -5.63 14.36 2.39
C ILE A 259 -4.28 14.80 1.85
N ILE A 260 -4.19 16.01 1.34
CA ILE A 260 -2.95 16.57 0.82
C ILE A 260 -2.59 17.82 1.58
N GLY A 261 -1.30 18.15 1.61
CA GLY A 261 -0.84 19.40 2.17
C GLY A 261 0.42 19.91 1.52
N PHE A 262 0.60 21.23 1.59
CA PHE A 262 1.79 21.95 1.16
C PHE A 262 2.30 22.83 2.30
N ASP A 263 3.62 22.83 2.53
CA ASP A 263 4.25 23.54 3.65
C ASP A 263 4.24 25.06 3.40
N ARG A 264 3.43 25.80 4.17
CA ARG A 264 3.33 27.27 4.07
C ARG A 264 4.62 27.99 4.48
N ASP A 265 5.44 27.38 5.33
CA ASP A 265 6.71 28.00 5.76
C ASP A 265 7.74 27.98 4.63
N GLN A 266 7.73 26.94 3.80
CA GLN A 266 8.57 26.88 2.60
C GLN A 266 8.00 27.71 1.44
N PHE A 267 6.70 27.95 1.42
CA PHE A 267 5.99 28.70 0.38
C PHE A 267 5.15 29.86 0.94
N PRO A 268 5.74 30.81 1.70
CA PRO A 268 4.98 31.81 2.47
C PRO A 268 4.16 32.78 1.63
N ASN A 269 4.41 32.84 0.33
CA ASN A 269 3.75 33.79 -0.58
C ASN A 269 2.90 33.08 -1.65
N VAL A 270 2.60 31.82 -1.46
CA VAL A 270 1.77 31.02 -2.38
C VAL A 270 0.40 30.82 -1.76
N ASP A 271 -0.64 31.20 -2.48
CA ASP A 271 -2.00 30.84 -2.12
C ASP A 271 -2.35 29.52 -2.81
N PHE A 272 -2.44 28.46 -2.02
CA PHE A 272 -2.74 27.13 -2.52
C PHE A 272 -4.22 26.94 -2.86
N ASP A 273 -5.12 27.75 -2.34
CA ASP A 273 -6.53 27.74 -2.72
C ASP A 273 -6.72 28.19 -4.18
N ASP A 274 -5.83 29.08 -4.67
CA ASP A 274 -5.86 29.55 -6.05
C ASP A 274 -5.21 28.57 -7.05
N ILE A 275 -4.23 27.77 -6.63
CA ILE A 275 -3.39 27.01 -7.57
C ILE A 275 -3.58 25.50 -7.52
N PHE A 276 -4.16 24.96 -6.45
CA PHE A 276 -4.47 23.54 -6.36
C PHE A 276 -5.91 23.25 -6.80
N SER A 277 -6.06 22.23 -7.61
CA SER A 277 -7.38 21.68 -7.96
C SER A 277 -7.37 20.16 -7.83
N TRP A 278 -8.47 19.61 -7.32
CA TRP A 278 -8.66 18.16 -7.35
C TRP A 278 -8.84 17.66 -8.78
N PRO A 279 -8.32 16.44 -9.09
CA PRO A 279 -8.49 15.89 -10.43
C PRO A 279 -9.98 15.71 -10.77
N GLU A 280 -10.31 15.99 -12.03
CA GLU A 280 -11.65 15.76 -12.55
C GLU A 280 -11.89 14.28 -12.89
N PRO A 281 -13.10 13.77 -12.66
CA PRO A 281 -13.48 12.43 -13.05
C PRO A 281 -13.26 12.16 -14.54
N SER A 282 -12.82 10.94 -14.87
CA SER A 282 -12.80 10.48 -16.25
C SER A 282 -14.23 10.39 -16.80
N LYS A 283 -14.42 10.82 -18.04
CA LYS A 283 -15.71 10.63 -18.74
C LYS A 283 -15.81 9.28 -19.46
N ILE A 284 -14.80 8.43 -19.34
CA ILE A 284 -14.75 7.12 -20.00
C ILE A 284 -15.55 6.15 -19.15
N PRO A 285 -16.61 5.52 -19.68
CA PRO A 285 -17.32 4.47 -18.96
C PRO A 285 -16.40 3.29 -18.67
N THR A 286 -16.62 2.63 -17.55
CA THR A 286 -15.89 1.41 -17.16
C THR A 286 -16.78 0.19 -17.34
N LEU A 287 -16.19 -0.94 -17.70
CA LEU A 287 -16.85 -2.25 -17.74
C LEU A 287 -16.01 -3.26 -16.98
N VAL A 288 -16.65 -4.14 -16.24
CA VAL A 288 -15.97 -5.24 -15.53
C VAL A 288 -15.22 -6.13 -16.52
N GLY A 289 -15.72 -6.26 -17.74
CA GLY A 289 -15.06 -6.96 -18.84
C GLY A 289 -13.63 -6.48 -19.11
N ASP A 290 -13.33 -5.20 -18.87
CA ASP A 290 -12.02 -4.61 -19.15
C ASP A 290 -10.90 -5.19 -18.26
N ILE A 291 -11.26 -5.78 -17.12
CA ILE A 291 -10.27 -6.36 -16.19
C ILE A 291 -10.25 -7.90 -16.21
N LEU A 292 -11.24 -8.53 -16.84
CA LEU A 292 -11.34 -9.99 -16.83
C LEU A 292 -10.33 -10.63 -17.80
N GLN A 293 -9.81 -11.79 -17.41
CA GLN A 293 -9.09 -12.70 -18.29
C GLN A 293 -10.09 -13.44 -19.17
N SER A 294 -9.66 -13.81 -20.38
CA SER A 294 -10.49 -14.59 -21.29
C SER A 294 -10.70 -16.03 -20.79
N ASP A 295 -11.74 -16.69 -21.27
CA ASP A 295 -12.01 -18.09 -20.93
C ASP A 295 -10.85 -19.01 -21.38
N GLU A 296 -10.17 -18.69 -22.48
CA GLU A 296 -9.00 -19.41 -22.98
C GLU A 296 -7.80 -19.25 -22.03
N GLU A 297 -7.52 -18.04 -21.53
CA GLU A 297 -6.47 -17.77 -20.55
C GLU A 297 -6.72 -18.55 -19.25
N LEU A 298 -7.97 -18.55 -18.77
CA LEU A 298 -8.37 -19.28 -17.58
C LEU A 298 -8.27 -20.81 -17.75
N ALA A 299 -8.67 -21.31 -18.92
CA ALA A 299 -8.55 -22.74 -19.24
C ALA A 299 -7.09 -23.16 -19.30
N LEU A 300 -6.22 -22.36 -19.92
CA LEU A 300 -4.79 -22.61 -19.99
C LEU A 300 -4.15 -22.59 -18.59
N GLU A 301 -4.55 -21.65 -17.74
CA GLU A 301 -4.08 -21.58 -16.36
C GLU A 301 -4.52 -22.82 -15.56
N ALA A 302 -5.78 -23.23 -15.71
CA ALA A 302 -6.30 -24.44 -15.06
C ALA A 302 -5.57 -25.70 -15.50
N LEU A 303 -5.21 -25.83 -16.79
CA LEU A 303 -4.39 -26.94 -17.33
C LEU A 303 -2.98 -26.94 -16.72
N LYS A 304 -2.30 -25.80 -16.67
CA LYS A 304 -0.96 -25.66 -16.06
C LYS A 304 -0.96 -26.01 -14.58
N GLN A 305 -2.04 -25.70 -13.87
CA GLN A 305 -2.17 -25.92 -12.43
C GLN A 305 -2.82 -27.28 -12.06
N GLY A 306 -3.27 -28.04 -13.07
CA GLY A 306 -3.97 -29.31 -12.89
C GLY A 306 -5.37 -29.21 -12.28
N LYS A 307 -5.91 -27.98 -12.10
CA LYS A 307 -7.26 -27.73 -11.56
C LYS A 307 -7.73 -26.32 -11.78
N ASP A 308 -9.06 -26.14 -11.87
CA ASP A 308 -9.71 -24.83 -11.77
C ASP A 308 -9.74 -24.39 -10.29
N LYS A 309 -9.04 -23.30 -9.97
CA LYS A 309 -8.91 -22.79 -8.59
C LYS A 309 -9.92 -21.67 -8.27
N TYR A 310 -10.55 -21.10 -9.26
CA TYR A 310 -11.35 -19.87 -9.09
C TYR A 310 -12.85 -20.15 -9.07
N THR A 311 -13.34 -21.15 -9.79
CA THR A 311 -14.75 -21.57 -9.73
C THR A 311 -15.09 -22.08 -8.33
N ILE A 312 -16.13 -21.52 -7.71
CA ILE A 312 -16.55 -21.92 -6.37
C ILE A 312 -17.30 -23.25 -6.40
N SER A 313 -17.12 -24.06 -5.36
CA SER A 313 -17.79 -25.36 -5.25
C SER A 313 -19.32 -25.22 -5.11
N ASP A 314 -20.07 -26.27 -5.48
CA ASP A 314 -21.53 -26.34 -5.31
C ASP A 314 -21.96 -26.09 -3.87
N LYS A 315 -21.20 -26.64 -2.91
CA LYS A 315 -21.46 -26.41 -1.47
C LYS A 315 -21.33 -24.95 -1.09
N LEU A 316 -20.28 -24.28 -1.57
CA LEU A 316 -20.05 -22.85 -1.29
C LEU A 316 -21.13 -21.99 -1.96
N TRP A 317 -21.45 -22.30 -3.22
CA TRP A 317 -22.48 -21.59 -3.97
C TRP A 317 -23.87 -21.74 -3.34
N ALA A 318 -24.25 -22.95 -2.92
CA ALA A 318 -25.49 -23.18 -2.17
C ALA A 318 -25.51 -22.39 -0.86
N GLY A 319 -24.39 -22.34 -0.14
CA GLY A 319 -24.22 -21.55 1.07
C GLY A 319 -24.41 -20.05 0.84
N HIS A 320 -23.86 -19.51 -0.24
CA HIS A 320 -24.04 -18.10 -0.63
C HIS A 320 -25.50 -17.77 -0.92
N LYS A 321 -26.19 -18.62 -1.71
CA LYS A 321 -27.62 -18.46 -2.02
C LYS A 321 -28.47 -18.48 -0.77
N LYS A 322 -28.23 -19.45 0.13
CA LYS A 322 -28.95 -19.56 1.41
C LYS A 322 -28.76 -18.31 2.29
N ARG A 323 -27.52 -17.84 2.46
CA ARG A 323 -27.22 -16.63 3.24
C ARG A 323 -27.90 -15.39 2.67
N LYS A 324 -27.85 -15.19 1.34
CA LYS A 324 -28.50 -14.04 0.69
C LYS A 324 -30.01 -14.06 0.89
N ALA A 325 -30.66 -15.23 0.77
CA ALA A 325 -32.08 -15.40 1.07
C ALA A 325 -32.43 -15.07 2.53
N GLN A 326 -31.63 -15.55 3.48
CA GLN A 326 -31.83 -15.24 4.91
C GLN A 326 -31.65 -13.74 5.22
N HIS A 327 -30.69 -13.08 4.61
CA HIS A 327 -30.48 -11.64 4.79
C HIS A 327 -31.63 -10.83 4.16
N LYS A 328 -32.15 -11.26 3.01
CA LYS A 328 -33.32 -10.64 2.37
C LYS A 328 -34.54 -10.72 3.28
N THR A 329 -34.80 -11.88 3.93
CA THR A 329 -35.89 -12.06 4.87
C THR A 329 -35.77 -11.17 6.11
N LYS A 330 -34.53 -10.87 6.54
CA LYS A 330 -34.23 -9.95 7.67
C LYS A 330 -34.26 -8.47 7.29
N GLY A 331 -34.58 -8.13 6.04
CA GLY A 331 -34.62 -6.75 5.56
C GLY A 331 -33.24 -6.06 5.44
N ASN A 332 -32.14 -6.81 5.50
CA ASN A 332 -30.81 -6.28 5.27
C ASN A 332 -30.24 -6.80 3.93
N GLY A 333 -29.52 -5.96 3.20
CA GLY A 333 -29.02 -6.22 1.84
C GLY A 333 -27.73 -7.05 1.77
N PHE A 334 -27.32 -7.74 2.83
CA PHE A 334 -26.09 -8.52 2.83
C PHE A 334 -26.19 -9.81 2.00
N GLY A 335 -25.04 -10.24 1.46
CA GLY A 335 -24.94 -11.46 0.68
C GLY A 335 -23.86 -11.36 -0.38
N TYR A 336 -23.88 -12.31 -1.32
CA TYR A 336 -22.98 -12.26 -2.46
C TYR A 336 -23.42 -11.24 -3.52
N SER A 337 -22.45 -10.72 -4.26
CA SER A 337 -22.68 -9.90 -5.44
C SER A 337 -22.12 -10.62 -6.68
N LEU A 338 -22.90 -10.64 -7.74
CA LEU A 338 -22.60 -11.32 -9.00
C LEU A 338 -22.46 -10.29 -10.11
N TYR A 339 -21.41 -10.40 -10.88
CA TYR A 339 -21.06 -9.51 -11.99
C TYR A 339 -20.75 -10.28 -13.25
N ASN A 340 -20.92 -9.64 -14.38
CA ASN A 340 -20.53 -10.12 -15.69
C ASN A 340 -19.69 -9.06 -16.42
N LYS A 341 -19.27 -9.36 -17.64
CA LYS A 341 -18.45 -8.46 -18.45
C LYS A 341 -19.11 -7.09 -18.74
N ASP A 342 -20.45 -7.05 -18.76
CA ASP A 342 -21.22 -5.85 -19.11
C ASP A 342 -21.58 -5.01 -17.86
N SER A 343 -21.20 -5.45 -16.66
CA SER A 343 -21.37 -4.69 -15.42
C SER A 343 -20.49 -3.45 -15.43
N GLU A 344 -21.01 -2.28 -15.06
CA GLU A 344 -20.24 -1.01 -15.04
C GLU A 344 -19.10 -1.06 -14.04
N TYR A 345 -19.35 -1.59 -12.85
CA TYR A 345 -18.34 -1.71 -11.79
C TYR A 345 -18.74 -2.77 -10.77
N THR A 346 -17.74 -3.25 -10.03
CA THR A 346 -17.89 -4.19 -8.91
C THR A 346 -18.03 -3.45 -7.58
N ASN A 347 -18.35 -4.19 -6.51
CA ASN A 347 -18.10 -3.76 -5.14
C ASN A 347 -16.59 -3.59 -4.88
N THR A 348 -16.26 -2.96 -3.75
CA THR A 348 -14.88 -2.87 -3.26
C THR A 348 -14.35 -4.25 -2.92
N ILE A 349 -13.18 -4.63 -3.48
CA ILE A 349 -12.42 -5.78 -3.01
C ILE A 349 -11.89 -5.50 -1.60
N SER A 350 -12.14 -6.42 -0.66
CA SER A 350 -11.68 -6.28 0.72
C SER A 350 -10.50 -7.20 1.04
N ALA A 351 -9.77 -6.90 2.12
CA ALA A 351 -8.71 -7.78 2.63
C ALA A 351 -9.20 -9.19 3.02
N ARG A 352 -10.52 -9.39 3.13
CA ARG A 352 -11.15 -10.68 3.46
C ARG A 352 -11.57 -11.47 2.23
N TYR A 353 -11.39 -10.95 1.02
CA TYR A 353 -11.79 -11.58 -0.24
C TYR A 353 -11.26 -13.01 -0.39
N TYR A 354 -10.10 -13.31 0.17
CA TYR A 354 -9.52 -14.67 0.18
C TYR A 354 -10.45 -15.73 0.81
N LYS A 355 -11.36 -15.36 1.71
CA LYS A 355 -12.21 -16.30 2.44
C LYS A 355 -13.20 -17.00 1.51
N ASP A 356 -14.15 -16.26 0.98
CA ASP A 356 -15.25 -16.82 0.17
C ASP A 356 -15.59 -16.01 -1.08
N GLY A 357 -14.96 -14.86 -1.28
CA GLY A 357 -15.09 -14.00 -2.45
C GLY A 357 -16.46 -13.38 -2.63
N SER A 358 -17.32 -13.38 -1.59
CA SER A 358 -18.72 -12.98 -1.70
C SER A 358 -18.94 -11.54 -2.17
N GLU A 359 -17.97 -10.67 -1.98
CA GLU A 359 -18.06 -9.28 -2.44
C GLU A 359 -18.09 -9.15 -3.97
N ILE A 360 -17.35 -10.04 -4.68
CA ILE A 360 -17.20 -10.00 -6.13
C ILE A 360 -17.12 -11.44 -6.66
N LEU A 361 -18.20 -11.92 -7.21
CA LEU A 361 -18.25 -13.18 -7.96
C LEU A 361 -18.51 -12.88 -9.43
N ILE A 362 -17.80 -13.57 -10.32
CA ILE A 362 -17.97 -13.44 -11.78
C ILE A 362 -18.81 -14.58 -12.28
N GLU A 363 -19.83 -14.25 -13.04
CA GLU A 363 -20.75 -15.19 -13.65
C GLU A 363 -20.05 -16.06 -14.73
N GLN A 364 -20.37 -17.36 -14.73
CA GLN A 364 -19.93 -18.34 -15.73
C GLN A 364 -21.08 -19.18 -16.30
N SER A 365 -22.30 -18.61 -16.33
CA SER A 365 -23.51 -19.31 -16.81
C SER A 365 -23.38 -19.79 -18.27
N HIS A 366 -22.68 -19.05 -19.12
CA HIS A 366 -22.36 -19.42 -20.49
C HIS A 366 -21.50 -20.71 -20.62
N LEU A 367 -20.73 -21.04 -19.58
CA LEU A 367 -19.96 -22.28 -19.47
C LEU A 367 -20.69 -23.39 -18.67
N GLY A 368 -21.91 -23.14 -18.19
CA GLY A 368 -22.65 -24.04 -17.33
C GLY A 368 -22.00 -24.29 -15.97
N LYS A 369 -21.13 -23.36 -15.52
CA LYS A 369 -20.36 -23.46 -14.26
C LYS A 369 -20.93 -22.55 -13.16
N ASN A 370 -20.60 -22.88 -11.90
CA ASN A 370 -20.79 -21.96 -10.78
C ASN A 370 -19.99 -20.67 -11.00
N PRO A 371 -20.39 -19.56 -10.36
CA PRO A 371 -19.60 -18.35 -10.38
C PRO A 371 -18.17 -18.57 -9.88
N ARG A 372 -17.26 -17.72 -10.28
CA ARG A 372 -15.85 -17.76 -9.86
C ARG A 372 -15.42 -16.53 -9.08
N LYS A 373 -14.37 -16.65 -8.32
CA LYS A 373 -13.62 -15.52 -7.78
C LYS A 373 -12.77 -14.89 -8.90
N LEU A 374 -12.33 -13.65 -8.66
CA LEU A 374 -11.30 -13.02 -9.46
C LEU A 374 -9.97 -13.78 -9.33
N THR A 375 -9.20 -13.80 -10.41
CA THR A 375 -7.80 -14.25 -10.35
C THR A 375 -6.91 -13.18 -9.69
N PRO A 376 -5.68 -13.52 -9.27
CA PRO A 376 -4.69 -12.54 -8.83
C PRO A 376 -4.43 -11.41 -9.83
N ARG A 377 -4.34 -11.74 -11.13
CA ARG A 377 -4.15 -10.78 -12.22
C ARG A 377 -5.33 -9.84 -12.36
N GLU A 378 -6.55 -10.37 -12.30
CA GLU A 378 -7.77 -9.55 -12.34
C GLU A 378 -7.89 -8.64 -11.11
N CYS A 379 -7.45 -9.09 -9.94
CA CYS A 379 -7.36 -8.23 -8.75
C CYS A 379 -6.35 -7.08 -8.94
N ALA A 380 -5.22 -7.33 -9.59
CA ALA A 380 -4.25 -6.29 -9.93
C ALA A 380 -4.85 -5.26 -10.89
N ARG A 381 -5.47 -5.72 -11.98
CA ARG A 381 -6.19 -4.87 -12.95
C ARG A 381 -7.30 -4.05 -12.27
N LEU A 382 -8.06 -4.67 -11.35
CA LEU A 382 -9.12 -4.02 -10.59
C LEU A 382 -8.60 -2.95 -9.60
N GLN A 383 -7.32 -2.93 -9.29
CA GLN A 383 -6.64 -1.88 -8.54
C GLN A 383 -5.80 -0.96 -9.43
N GLY A 384 -5.80 -1.17 -10.76
CA GLY A 384 -5.08 -0.34 -11.73
C GLY A 384 -3.57 -0.58 -11.78
N PHE A 385 -3.09 -1.74 -11.27
CA PHE A 385 -1.69 -2.13 -11.45
C PHE A 385 -1.46 -2.57 -12.89
N PRO A 386 -0.29 -2.25 -13.49
CA PRO A 386 0.03 -2.63 -14.87
C PRO A 386 0.31 -4.13 -15.01
N GLU A 387 0.35 -4.59 -16.27
CA GLU A 387 0.45 -6.04 -16.58
C GLU A 387 1.78 -6.66 -16.17
N ASP A 388 2.84 -5.89 -16.15
CA ASP A 388 4.18 -6.31 -15.71
C ASP A 388 4.33 -6.37 -14.18
N PHE A 389 3.31 -5.92 -13.41
CA PHE A 389 3.33 -6.05 -11.95
C PHE A 389 3.29 -7.53 -11.54
N ILE A 390 4.31 -7.97 -10.80
CA ILE A 390 4.45 -9.36 -10.32
C ILE A 390 3.43 -9.62 -9.21
N VAL A 391 2.50 -10.56 -9.44
CA VAL A 391 1.37 -10.85 -8.55
C VAL A 391 1.52 -12.16 -7.75
N ASP A 392 2.47 -13.01 -8.08
CA ASP A 392 2.60 -14.38 -7.58
C ASP A 392 3.80 -14.63 -6.64
N SER A 393 4.35 -13.55 -6.08
CA SER A 393 5.48 -13.60 -5.13
C SER A 393 5.13 -14.22 -3.77
N VAL A 394 3.84 -14.40 -3.47
CA VAL A 394 3.33 -14.95 -2.21
C VAL A 394 2.12 -15.87 -2.46
N SER A 395 1.62 -16.54 -1.41
CA SER A 395 0.44 -17.40 -1.55
C SER A 395 -0.81 -16.63 -1.99
N GLN A 396 -1.73 -17.28 -2.71
CA GLN A 396 -2.97 -16.68 -3.23
C GLN A 396 -3.80 -15.97 -2.14
N GLY A 397 -3.87 -16.54 -0.94
CA GLY A 397 -4.58 -15.89 0.18
C GLY A 397 -3.96 -14.55 0.58
N GLN A 398 -2.62 -14.46 0.57
CA GLN A 398 -1.89 -13.22 0.84
C GLN A 398 -2.07 -12.22 -0.31
N ILE A 399 -2.06 -12.69 -1.56
CA ILE A 399 -2.31 -11.83 -2.74
C ILE A 399 -3.66 -11.12 -2.61
N TYR A 400 -4.73 -11.85 -2.32
CA TYR A 400 -6.06 -11.25 -2.13
C TYR A 400 -6.09 -10.24 -0.97
N LYS A 401 -5.42 -10.57 0.16
CA LYS A 401 -5.29 -9.66 1.30
C LYS A 401 -4.58 -8.36 0.90
N GLN A 402 -3.50 -8.48 0.13
CA GLN A 402 -2.70 -7.34 -0.34
C GLN A 402 -3.50 -6.43 -1.28
N PHE A 403 -4.17 -6.96 -2.31
CA PHE A 403 -5.01 -6.15 -3.19
C PHE A 403 -6.22 -5.55 -2.48
N GLY A 404 -6.80 -6.24 -1.51
CA GLY A 404 -7.88 -5.70 -0.68
C GLY A 404 -7.44 -4.50 0.17
N ASN A 405 -6.20 -4.54 0.69
CA ASN A 405 -5.61 -3.44 1.47
C ASN A 405 -5.01 -2.34 0.58
N SER A 406 -4.72 -2.62 -0.69
CA SER A 406 -4.07 -1.68 -1.60
C SER A 406 -5.00 -0.54 -1.99
N VAL A 407 -4.46 0.41 -2.72
CA VAL A 407 -5.14 1.58 -3.29
C VAL A 407 -5.44 1.38 -4.77
N CYS A 408 -6.34 2.20 -5.33
CA CYS A 408 -6.53 2.30 -6.77
C CYS A 408 -5.42 3.18 -7.36
N VAL A 409 -4.51 2.58 -8.13
CA VAL A 409 -3.34 3.24 -8.74
C VAL A 409 -3.75 4.41 -9.64
N ASN A 410 -4.86 4.28 -10.38
CA ASN A 410 -5.36 5.33 -11.27
C ASN A 410 -5.78 6.59 -10.51
N VAL A 411 -6.46 6.42 -9.37
CA VAL A 411 -6.83 7.57 -8.51
C VAL A 411 -5.59 8.23 -7.94
N ILE A 412 -4.63 7.42 -7.43
CA ILE A 412 -3.36 7.96 -6.95
C ILE A 412 -2.64 8.74 -8.04
N ARG A 413 -2.58 8.21 -9.28
CA ARG A 413 -1.94 8.90 -10.42
C ARG A 413 -2.59 10.25 -10.70
N ALA A 414 -3.92 10.32 -10.69
CA ALA A 414 -4.65 11.56 -10.91
C ALA A 414 -4.34 12.61 -9.82
N VAL A 415 -4.40 12.20 -8.55
CA VAL A 415 -4.09 13.08 -7.40
C VAL A 415 -2.62 13.48 -7.40
N ALA A 416 -1.70 12.54 -7.63
CA ALA A 416 -0.27 12.80 -7.69
C ALA A 416 0.09 13.81 -8.79
N SER A 417 -0.54 13.69 -9.97
CA SER A 417 -0.32 14.63 -11.08
C SER A 417 -0.67 16.06 -10.69
N GLU A 418 -1.79 16.29 -10.02
CA GLU A 418 -2.17 17.64 -9.57
C GLU A 418 -1.29 18.13 -8.41
N LEU A 419 -0.90 17.23 -7.49
CA LEU A 419 -0.01 17.58 -6.39
C LEU A 419 1.37 18.02 -6.93
N ILE A 420 1.99 17.25 -7.83
CA ILE A 420 3.32 17.57 -8.38
C ILE A 420 3.27 18.82 -9.24
N LYS A 421 2.26 18.99 -10.08
CA LYS A 421 2.04 20.21 -10.88
C LYS A 421 1.92 21.46 -10.00
N THR A 422 1.19 21.35 -8.90
CA THR A 422 1.05 22.45 -7.92
C THR A 422 2.37 22.76 -7.24
N LEU A 423 3.12 21.74 -6.83
CA LEU A 423 4.43 21.86 -6.19
C LEU A 423 5.42 22.56 -7.11
N GLU A 424 5.53 22.14 -8.37
CA GLU A 424 6.39 22.78 -9.37
C GLU A 424 6.03 24.25 -9.60
N PHE A 425 4.74 24.57 -9.62
CA PHE A 425 4.27 25.94 -9.77
C PHE A 425 4.69 26.80 -8.57
N ALA A 426 4.50 26.29 -7.34
CA ALA A 426 4.90 26.98 -6.11
C ALA A 426 6.41 27.24 -6.05
N GLU A 427 7.22 26.26 -6.44
CA GLU A 427 8.68 26.39 -6.54
C GLU A 427 9.11 27.47 -7.55
N LYS A 428 8.51 27.48 -8.74
CA LYS A 428 8.78 28.48 -9.77
C LYS A 428 8.41 29.90 -9.30
N GLN A 429 7.30 30.07 -8.58
CA GLN A 429 6.92 31.37 -7.98
C GLN A 429 7.93 31.82 -6.93
N SER A 430 8.36 30.95 -6.03
CA SER A 430 9.31 31.25 -4.96
C SER A 430 10.69 31.68 -5.52
N VAL A 431 11.16 31.04 -6.57
CA VAL A 431 12.42 31.40 -7.25
C VAL A 431 12.34 32.77 -7.96
N ARG A 432 11.23 33.06 -8.62
CA ARG A 432 11.03 34.36 -9.32
C ARG A 432 11.06 35.54 -8.36
N ARG A 433 10.54 35.39 -7.15
CA ARG A 433 10.51 36.44 -6.13
C ARG A 433 11.88 36.66 -5.49
N ARG A 434 12.66 35.58 -5.21
CA ARG A 434 14.04 35.69 -4.70
C ARG A 434 14.99 36.43 -5.67
N LYS A 435 14.69 36.45 -6.98
CA LYS A 435 15.49 37.15 -8.00
C LYS A 435 15.07 38.63 -8.16
N LYS A 436 13.95 39.06 -7.57
CA LYS A 436 13.43 40.44 -7.68
C LYS A 436 13.59 41.27 -6.40
N GLY A 437 13.96 40.67 -5.29
CA GLY A 437 14.32 41.32 -4.03
C GLY A 437 15.82 41.21 -3.77
#